data_f85fd4cea1a162f39cfa189c9fdaf421
#
_entry.id   f85fd4cea1a162f39cfa189c9fdaf421
#
_cell.length_a   1.000
_cell.length_b   1.000
_cell.length_c   1.000
_cell.angle_alpha   90.00
_cell.angle_beta   90.00
_cell.angle_gamma   90.00
#
_symmetry.space_group_name_H-M   'P 1'
#
loop_
_entity.id
_entity.type
_entity.pdbx_description
1 polymer ?
#
loop_
_entity_poly.entity_id
_entity_poly.type
_entity_poly.pdbx_seq_one_letter_code
_entity_poly.pdbx_strand_id
1 'polypeptide(L)'
;AAALIEARRDLLWSRENGPRTAEILRAVTNRPEGLFPKADMAPTLRLAARRVEAPGLTPEVRDEVAAMLWQMAELLEDGGLSDALAAMEQAQQRLSEAMRNGASKDEIAKLMQELKEATDNYLKMLAERDAQKEQGPQFGQQGPSQQITGDQIQQMMDAIQKLMEEGRMAEAQELLDQL
;
A
#
# COMPACT_ATOMS: atom_id res chain seq x y z
N ALA A 1 9.83 6.06 6.87
CA ALA A 1 8.93 7.21 7.06
C ALA A 1 9.54 8.26 8.00
N ALA A 2 9.88 7.94 9.25
CA ALA A 2 10.32 8.92 10.27
C ALA A 2 11.40 9.90 9.77
N ALA A 3 12.46 9.42 9.13
CA ALA A 3 13.53 10.27 8.60
C ALA A 3 13.02 11.29 7.55
N LEU A 4 12.01 10.92 6.74
CA LEU A 4 11.42 11.84 5.75
C LEU A 4 10.53 12.88 6.42
N ILE A 5 9.82 12.52 7.48
CA ILE A 5 8.99 13.43 8.27
C ILE A 5 9.88 14.48 8.98
N GLU A 6 10.99 14.04 9.57
CA GLU A 6 11.95 14.96 10.19
C GLU A 6 12.63 15.86 9.16
N ALA A 7 13.08 15.32 8.04
CA ALA A 7 13.66 16.10 6.94
C ALA A 7 12.67 17.16 6.41
N ARG A 8 11.40 16.80 6.28
CA ARG A 8 10.33 17.74 5.91
C ARG A 8 10.16 18.85 6.93
N ARG A 9 10.08 18.51 8.21
CA ARG A 9 9.93 19.48 9.30
C ARG A 9 11.08 20.47 9.32
N ASP A 10 12.31 19.98 9.22
CA ASP A 10 13.51 20.81 9.23
C ASP A 10 13.57 21.75 8.01
N LEU A 11 13.16 21.24 6.82
CA LEU A 11 13.09 22.03 5.59
C LEU A 11 12.04 23.15 5.67
N LEU A 12 10.88 22.86 6.26
CA LEU A 12 9.81 23.85 6.46
C LEU A 12 10.18 24.89 7.52
N TRP A 13 10.98 24.51 8.52
CA TRP A 13 11.46 25.42 9.56
C TRP A 13 12.40 26.49 8.97
N SER A 14 13.38 26.10 8.17
CA SER A 14 14.27 27.01 7.48
C SER A 14 14.79 26.43 6.16
N ARG A 15 14.81 27.27 5.11
CA ARG A 15 15.42 26.94 3.82
C ARG A 15 16.92 26.68 3.91
N GLU A 16 17.58 27.22 4.92
CA GLU A 16 19.00 26.96 5.20
C GLU A 16 19.28 25.49 5.54
N ASN A 17 18.25 24.73 5.92
CA ASN A 17 18.34 23.30 6.15
C ASN A 17 18.32 22.46 4.85
N GLY A 18 18.23 23.09 3.66
CA GLY A 18 18.25 22.40 2.37
C GLY A 18 19.43 21.42 2.22
N PRO A 19 20.69 21.83 2.45
CA PRO A 19 21.85 20.93 2.37
C PRO A 19 21.75 19.74 3.33
N ARG A 20 21.33 19.96 4.58
CA ARG A 20 21.13 18.89 5.57
C ARG A 20 20.01 17.94 5.15
N THR A 21 18.91 18.47 4.65
CA THR A 21 17.82 17.65 4.07
C THR A 21 18.34 16.79 2.92
N ALA A 22 19.16 17.35 2.02
CA ALA A 22 19.76 16.60 0.91
C ALA A 22 20.66 15.46 1.41
N GLU A 23 21.46 15.67 2.45
CA GLU A 23 22.30 14.63 3.07
C GLU A 23 21.44 13.47 3.62
N ILE A 24 20.36 13.77 4.34
CA ILE A 24 19.41 12.76 4.87
C ILE A 24 18.82 11.95 3.71
N LEU A 25 18.35 12.61 2.66
CA LEU A 25 17.74 11.93 1.50
C LEU A 25 18.75 11.05 0.75
N ARG A 26 20.00 11.48 0.62
CA ARG A 26 21.07 10.65 0.06
C ARG A 26 21.37 9.45 0.93
N ALA A 27 21.45 9.62 2.24
CA ALA A 27 21.72 8.53 3.17
C ALA A 27 20.61 7.47 3.10
N VAL A 28 19.34 7.87 3.10
CA VAL A 28 18.19 6.97 2.99
C VAL A 28 18.15 6.25 1.64
N THR A 29 18.62 6.89 0.56
CA THR A 29 18.61 6.31 -0.80
C THR A 29 19.92 5.65 -1.22
N ASN A 30 20.91 5.54 -0.32
CA ASN A 30 22.22 4.96 -0.63
C ASN A 30 22.13 3.45 -0.88
N ARG A 31 21.32 2.74 -0.14
CA ARG A 31 21.01 1.31 -0.29
C ARG A 31 19.49 1.12 -0.33
N PRO A 32 18.87 1.26 -1.51
CA PRO A 32 17.41 1.28 -1.63
C PRO A 32 16.78 -0.13 -1.62
N GLU A 33 17.59 -1.21 -1.73
CA GLU A 33 17.09 -2.56 -1.88
C GLU A 33 16.29 -2.99 -0.65
N GLY A 34 15.02 -3.33 -0.87
CA GLY A 34 14.09 -3.77 0.19
C GLY A 34 13.60 -2.69 1.16
N LEU A 35 14.03 -1.42 0.96
CA LEU A 35 13.61 -0.30 1.81
C LEU A 35 12.35 0.40 1.30
N PHE A 36 12.13 0.37 -0.01
CA PHE A 36 11.04 1.09 -0.66
C PHE A 36 10.05 0.14 -1.31
N PRO A 37 8.74 0.32 -1.10
CA PRO A 37 7.70 -0.52 -1.70
C PRO A 37 7.58 -0.30 -3.22
N LYS A 38 7.99 0.87 -3.72
CA LYS A 38 7.96 1.19 -5.16
C LYS A 38 9.35 1.55 -5.68
N ALA A 39 9.67 1.07 -6.87
CA ALA A 39 11.01 1.25 -7.48
C ALA A 39 11.36 2.71 -7.80
N ASP A 40 10.36 3.57 -8.03
CA ASP A 40 10.52 4.98 -8.37
C ASP A 40 10.77 5.88 -7.15
N MET A 41 10.53 5.40 -5.94
CA MET A 41 10.69 6.19 -4.71
C MET A 41 12.12 6.66 -4.48
N ALA A 42 13.12 5.78 -4.63
CA ALA A 42 14.51 6.14 -4.44
C ALA A 42 15.01 7.16 -5.48
N PRO A 43 14.74 7.01 -6.81
CA PRO A 43 15.03 8.05 -7.80
C PRO A 43 14.37 9.40 -7.50
N THR A 44 13.09 9.39 -7.06
CA THR A 44 12.34 10.59 -6.72
C THR A 44 12.95 11.32 -5.53
N LEU A 45 13.34 10.60 -4.47
CA LEU A 45 14.02 11.19 -3.31
C LEU A 45 15.41 11.75 -3.65
N ARG A 46 16.15 11.11 -4.58
CA ARG A 46 17.41 11.63 -5.08
C ARG A 46 17.22 12.92 -5.88
N LEU A 47 16.14 13.02 -6.65
CA LEU A 47 15.79 14.27 -7.35
C LEU A 47 15.44 15.37 -6.34
N ALA A 48 14.65 15.06 -5.31
CA ALA A 48 14.34 15.99 -4.23
C ALA A 48 15.61 16.51 -3.54
N ALA A 49 16.57 15.62 -3.24
CA ALA A 49 17.86 16.01 -2.65
C ALA A 49 18.62 17.04 -3.51
N ARG A 50 18.67 16.85 -4.83
CA ARG A 50 19.32 17.82 -5.74
C ARG A 50 18.59 19.16 -5.76
N ARG A 51 17.26 19.16 -5.69
CA ARG A 51 16.44 20.37 -5.73
C ARG A 51 16.62 21.24 -4.47
N VAL A 52 16.70 20.63 -3.29
CA VAL A 52 16.86 21.37 -2.02
C VAL A 52 18.31 21.83 -1.77
N GLU A 53 19.28 21.20 -2.43
CA GLU A 53 20.69 21.59 -2.34
C GLU A 53 21.06 22.69 -3.33
N ALA A 54 20.23 22.92 -4.35
CA ALA A 54 20.51 23.91 -5.39
C ALA A 54 20.61 25.32 -4.76
N PRO A 55 21.59 26.14 -5.19
CA PRO A 55 21.71 27.52 -4.74
C PRO A 55 20.43 28.31 -4.98
N GLY A 56 19.99 29.07 -3.99
CA GLY A 56 18.80 29.92 -4.12
C GLY A 56 17.48 29.15 -3.99
N LEU A 57 17.43 28.18 -3.10
CA LEU A 57 16.19 27.46 -2.77
C LEU A 57 15.01 28.42 -2.53
N THR A 58 14.06 28.45 -3.45
CA THR A 58 12.87 29.30 -3.36
C THR A 58 11.82 28.70 -2.43
N PRO A 59 10.88 29.52 -1.87
CA PRO A 59 9.78 29.01 -1.05
C PRO A 59 8.93 27.96 -1.79
N GLU A 60 8.69 28.16 -3.08
CA GLU A 60 7.89 27.26 -3.93
C GLU A 60 8.53 25.88 -4.03
N VAL A 61 9.84 25.84 -4.34
CA VAL A 61 10.58 24.56 -4.42
C VAL A 61 10.66 23.88 -3.06
N ARG A 62 10.84 24.64 -1.98
CA ARG A 62 10.78 24.12 -0.61
C ARG A 62 9.42 23.42 -0.34
N ASP A 63 8.33 24.09 -0.68
CA ASP A 63 6.98 23.60 -0.39
C ASP A 63 6.63 22.38 -1.26
N GLU A 64 7.03 22.37 -2.53
CA GLU A 64 6.89 21.20 -3.41
C GLU A 64 7.65 20.00 -2.87
N VAL A 65 8.91 20.18 -2.46
CA VAL A 65 9.72 19.08 -1.90
C VAL A 65 9.14 18.64 -0.55
N ALA A 66 8.69 19.55 0.29
CA ALA A 66 8.06 19.21 1.57
C ALA A 66 6.77 18.38 1.37
N ALA A 67 5.95 18.70 0.36
CA ALA A 67 4.77 17.93 0.00
C ALA A 67 5.16 16.53 -0.52
N MET A 68 6.17 16.45 -1.37
CA MET A 68 6.72 15.18 -1.87
C MET A 68 7.23 14.28 -0.74
N LEU A 69 7.98 14.84 0.22
CA LEU A 69 8.50 14.07 1.37
C LEU A 69 7.36 13.52 2.24
N TRP A 70 6.27 14.28 2.38
CA TRP A 70 5.09 13.81 3.08
C TRP A 70 4.43 12.62 2.37
N GLN A 71 4.17 12.74 1.08
CA GLN A 71 3.59 11.66 0.28
C GLN A 71 4.46 10.38 0.32
N MET A 72 5.79 10.55 0.22
CA MET A 72 6.71 9.41 0.32
C MET A 72 6.71 8.78 1.72
N ALA A 73 6.56 9.57 2.78
CA ALA A 73 6.45 9.07 4.13
C ALA A 73 5.16 8.27 4.34
N GLU A 74 4.03 8.76 3.83
CA GLU A 74 2.74 8.05 3.84
C GLU A 74 2.83 6.71 3.10
N LEU A 75 3.41 6.69 1.89
CA LEU A 75 3.63 5.45 1.13
C LEU A 75 4.53 4.44 1.87
N LEU A 76 5.54 4.92 2.59
CA LEU A 76 6.42 4.07 3.41
C LEU A 76 5.71 3.54 4.66
N GLU A 77 4.79 4.29 5.24
CA GLU A 77 3.99 3.84 6.38
C GLU A 77 2.89 2.86 5.97
N ASP A 78 2.31 3.08 4.81
CA ASP A 78 1.33 2.19 4.21
C ASP A 78 1.96 0.86 3.75
N GLY A 79 3.25 0.86 3.40
CA GLY A 79 3.98 -0.32 2.96
C GLY A 79 3.45 -0.95 1.67
N GLY A 80 2.61 -0.20 0.92
CA GLY A 80 1.94 -0.69 -0.29
C GLY A 80 0.63 -1.43 -0.02
N LEU A 81 0.12 -1.37 1.20
CA LEU A 81 -1.13 -2.05 1.60
C LEU A 81 -2.34 -1.53 0.80
N SER A 82 -2.41 -0.21 0.55
CA SER A 82 -3.48 0.38 -0.28
C SER A 82 -3.43 -0.12 -1.73
N ASP A 83 -2.23 -0.30 -2.29
CA ASP A 83 -2.08 -0.88 -3.63
C ASP A 83 -2.52 -2.35 -3.66
N ALA A 84 -2.20 -3.12 -2.60
CA ALA A 84 -2.61 -4.52 -2.47
C ALA A 84 -4.14 -4.64 -2.31
N LEU A 85 -4.76 -3.76 -1.53
CA LEU A 85 -6.21 -3.67 -1.40
C LEU A 85 -6.87 -3.34 -2.74
N ALA A 86 -6.38 -2.32 -3.45
CA ALA A 86 -6.90 -1.95 -4.76
C ALA A 86 -6.77 -3.08 -5.79
N ALA A 87 -5.68 -3.86 -5.74
CA ALA A 87 -5.50 -5.03 -6.59
C ALA A 87 -6.52 -6.14 -6.28
N MET A 88 -6.81 -6.37 -4.99
CA MET A 88 -7.83 -7.33 -4.55
C MET A 88 -9.23 -6.89 -5.00
N GLU A 89 -9.61 -5.64 -4.79
CA GLU A 89 -10.90 -5.09 -5.23
C GLU A 89 -11.05 -5.16 -6.76
N GLN A 90 -9.98 -4.90 -7.51
CA GLN A 90 -9.99 -4.99 -8.97
C GLN A 90 -10.15 -6.42 -9.45
N ALA A 91 -9.50 -7.39 -8.81
CA ALA A 91 -9.67 -8.82 -9.11
C ALA A 91 -11.08 -9.29 -8.79
N GLN A 92 -11.65 -8.86 -7.66
CA GLN A 92 -13.05 -9.11 -7.27
C GLN A 92 -14.03 -8.58 -8.32
N GLN A 93 -13.85 -7.33 -8.76
CA GLN A 93 -14.70 -6.73 -9.79
C GLN A 93 -14.66 -7.53 -11.09
N ARG A 94 -13.47 -7.89 -11.58
CA ARG A 94 -13.33 -8.69 -12.81
C ARG A 94 -14.02 -10.04 -12.72
N LEU A 95 -13.88 -10.73 -11.59
CA LEU A 95 -14.54 -12.00 -11.35
C LEU A 95 -16.07 -11.83 -11.33
N SER A 96 -16.57 -10.82 -10.61
CA SER A 96 -18.00 -10.48 -10.55
C SER A 96 -18.58 -10.18 -11.94
N GLU A 97 -17.90 -9.37 -12.74
CA GLU A 97 -18.30 -9.05 -14.11
C GLU A 97 -18.29 -10.29 -15.01
N ALA A 98 -17.28 -11.13 -14.93
CA ALA A 98 -17.18 -12.36 -15.69
C ALA A 98 -18.32 -13.33 -15.36
N MET A 99 -18.66 -13.47 -14.07
CA MET A 99 -19.78 -14.30 -13.62
C MET A 99 -21.14 -13.78 -14.16
N ARG A 100 -21.37 -12.45 -14.09
CA ARG A 100 -22.59 -11.81 -14.60
C ARG A 100 -22.72 -11.92 -16.12
N ASN A 101 -21.60 -11.88 -16.83
CA ASN A 101 -21.57 -12.00 -18.29
C ASN A 101 -21.58 -13.46 -18.79
N GLY A 102 -21.63 -14.44 -17.91
CA GLY A 102 -21.66 -15.86 -18.26
C GLY A 102 -20.34 -16.35 -18.87
N ALA A 103 -19.22 -15.87 -18.38
CA ALA A 103 -17.89 -16.32 -18.81
C ALA A 103 -17.71 -17.83 -18.65
N SER A 104 -16.77 -18.40 -19.40
CA SER A 104 -16.49 -19.85 -19.34
C SER A 104 -15.97 -20.27 -17.97
N LYS A 105 -16.15 -21.54 -17.60
CA LYS A 105 -15.65 -22.09 -16.34
C LYS A 105 -14.13 -21.90 -16.19
N ASP A 106 -13.38 -22.03 -17.28
CA ASP A 106 -11.92 -21.88 -17.28
C ASP A 106 -11.52 -20.43 -17.04
N GLU A 107 -12.25 -19.48 -17.59
CA GLU A 107 -12.03 -18.05 -17.37
C GLU A 107 -12.37 -17.64 -15.94
N ILE A 108 -13.49 -18.10 -15.41
CA ILE A 108 -13.89 -17.90 -14.01
C ILE A 108 -12.86 -18.51 -13.06
N ALA A 109 -12.38 -19.73 -13.32
CA ALA A 109 -11.35 -20.37 -12.50
C ALA A 109 -10.03 -19.56 -12.48
N LYS A 110 -9.63 -19.01 -13.62
CA LYS A 110 -8.45 -18.14 -13.73
C LYS A 110 -8.62 -16.85 -12.93
N LEU A 111 -9.75 -16.17 -13.06
CA LEU A 111 -10.03 -14.94 -12.31
C LEU A 111 -10.15 -15.19 -10.80
N MET A 112 -10.67 -16.35 -10.41
CA MET A 112 -10.70 -16.79 -9.02
C MET A 112 -9.28 -16.98 -8.47
N GLN A 113 -8.37 -17.55 -9.26
CA GLN A 113 -6.97 -17.68 -8.88
C GLN A 113 -6.29 -16.29 -8.74
N GLU A 114 -6.56 -15.36 -9.67
CA GLU A 114 -6.05 -13.98 -9.58
C GLU A 114 -6.56 -13.28 -8.30
N LEU A 115 -7.83 -13.44 -7.96
CA LEU A 115 -8.39 -12.90 -6.71
C LEU A 115 -7.72 -13.51 -5.47
N LYS A 116 -7.53 -14.84 -5.46
CA LYS A 116 -6.86 -15.53 -4.36
C LYS A 116 -5.44 -15.00 -4.15
N GLU A 117 -4.65 -14.88 -5.21
CA GLU A 117 -3.29 -14.35 -5.13
C GLU A 117 -3.25 -12.89 -4.63
N ALA A 118 -4.19 -12.05 -5.09
CA ALA A 118 -4.30 -10.67 -4.64
C ALA A 118 -4.70 -10.59 -3.15
N THR A 119 -5.63 -11.44 -2.72
CA THR A 119 -6.07 -11.55 -1.32
C THR A 119 -4.95 -12.02 -0.41
N ASP A 120 -4.23 -13.07 -0.78
CA ASP A 120 -3.09 -13.60 -0.01
C ASP A 120 -1.99 -12.54 0.13
N ASN A 121 -1.72 -11.77 -0.92
CA ASN A 121 -0.76 -10.67 -0.88
C ASN A 121 -1.21 -9.56 0.07
N TYR A 122 -2.48 -9.16 0.01
CA TYR A 122 -3.05 -8.15 0.92
C TYR A 122 -2.96 -8.60 2.38
N LEU A 123 -3.36 -9.83 2.70
CA LEU A 123 -3.32 -10.39 4.04
C LEU A 123 -1.90 -10.48 4.59
N LYS A 124 -0.94 -10.87 3.74
CA LYS A 124 0.48 -10.90 4.11
C LYS A 124 0.99 -9.50 4.48
N MET A 125 0.71 -8.49 3.65
CA MET A 125 1.12 -7.12 3.91
C MET A 125 0.43 -6.54 5.15
N LEU A 126 -0.83 -6.89 5.39
CA LEU A 126 -1.55 -6.51 6.60
C LEU A 126 -0.89 -7.08 7.86
N ALA A 127 -0.56 -8.37 7.85
CA ALA A 127 0.13 -9.04 8.95
C ALA A 127 1.53 -8.46 9.22
N GLU A 128 2.30 -8.15 8.18
CA GLU A 128 3.60 -7.50 8.29
C GLU A 128 3.50 -6.10 8.91
N ARG A 129 2.47 -5.33 8.54
CA ARG A 129 2.20 -4.00 9.12
C ARG A 129 1.83 -4.10 10.60
N ASP A 130 0.97 -5.04 10.96
CA ASP A 130 0.54 -5.21 12.35
C ASP A 130 1.68 -5.69 13.24
N ALA A 131 2.53 -6.59 12.76
CA ALA A 131 3.75 -7.02 13.45
C ALA A 131 4.74 -5.85 13.68
N GLN A 132 4.81 -4.88 12.75
CA GLN A 132 5.64 -3.69 12.93
C GLN A 132 5.05 -2.70 13.96
N LYS A 133 3.73 -2.62 14.07
CA LYS A 133 3.06 -1.77 15.07
C LYS A 133 3.21 -2.29 16.50
N GLU A 134 3.28 -3.60 16.69
CA GLU A 134 3.50 -4.20 18.03
C GLU A 134 4.88 -3.91 18.60
N GLN A 135 5.86 -3.52 17.77
CA GLN A 135 7.21 -3.13 18.21
C GLN A 135 7.34 -1.63 18.54
N GLY A 136 6.28 -0.82 18.40
CA GLY A 136 6.25 0.59 18.74
C GLY A 136 5.61 0.85 20.11
N PRO A 137 5.86 2.03 20.75
CA PRO A 137 5.22 2.38 22.01
C PRO A 137 3.69 2.47 21.81
N GLN A 138 2.97 1.62 22.49
CA GLN A 138 1.51 1.58 22.51
C GLN A 138 0.96 2.84 23.17
N PHE A 139 0.61 3.85 22.39
CA PHE A 139 -0.36 4.87 22.79
C PHE A 139 -1.73 4.47 22.28
N GLY A 140 -2.60 4.12 23.24
CA GLY A 140 -3.88 3.48 23.06
C GLY A 140 -4.77 4.08 21.99
N GLN A 141 -5.32 3.17 21.17
CA GLN A 141 -6.68 3.31 20.63
C GLN A 141 -7.20 1.89 20.34
N GLN A 142 -7.90 1.34 21.33
CA GLN A 142 -8.84 0.25 21.10
C GLN A 142 -10.19 0.89 20.74
N GLY A 143 -10.48 0.98 19.46
CA GLY A 143 -11.85 1.09 18.98
C GLY A 143 -12.31 -0.32 18.57
N PRO A 144 -13.57 -0.74 18.84
CA PRO A 144 -14.12 -1.97 18.30
C PRO A 144 -14.46 -1.73 16.81
N SER A 145 -13.49 -1.80 15.94
CA SER A 145 -13.72 -2.05 14.53
C SER A 145 -13.93 -3.57 14.41
N GLN A 146 -15.04 -3.98 13.82
CA GLN A 146 -15.21 -5.35 13.33
C GLN A 146 -14.16 -5.55 12.22
N GLN A 147 -12.95 -5.88 12.63
CA GLN A 147 -11.91 -6.29 11.70
C GLN A 147 -12.27 -7.69 11.23
N ILE A 148 -12.69 -7.80 9.98
CA ILE A 148 -12.74 -9.08 9.29
C ILE A 148 -11.33 -9.65 9.39
N THR A 149 -11.18 -10.77 10.07
CA THR A 149 -9.86 -11.39 10.26
C THR A 149 -9.42 -12.06 8.96
N GLY A 150 -8.11 -12.16 8.72
CA GLY A 150 -7.56 -12.86 7.56
C GLY A 150 -8.14 -14.26 7.39
N ASP A 151 -8.38 -14.97 8.50
CA ASP A 151 -9.00 -16.30 8.50
C ASP A 151 -10.45 -16.27 8.00
N GLN A 152 -11.21 -15.22 8.28
CA GLN A 152 -12.58 -15.05 7.78
C GLN A 152 -12.60 -14.80 6.27
N ILE A 153 -11.69 -13.98 5.77
CA ILE A 153 -11.52 -13.75 4.33
C ILE A 153 -11.18 -15.05 3.62
N GLN A 154 -10.24 -15.83 4.16
CA GLN A 154 -9.85 -17.13 3.60
C GLN A 154 -11.04 -18.11 3.56
N GLN A 155 -11.83 -18.19 4.64
CA GLN A 155 -13.03 -19.03 4.68
C GLN A 155 -14.09 -18.60 3.66
N MET A 156 -14.27 -17.29 3.45
CA MET A 156 -15.16 -16.77 2.41
C MET A 156 -14.68 -17.16 1.02
N MET A 157 -13.39 -17.04 0.74
CA MET A 157 -12.79 -17.44 -0.53
C MET A 157 -12.99 -18.93 -0.84
N ASP A 158 -12.75 -19.79 0.16
CA ASP A 158 -12.96 -21.24 0.02
C ASP A 158 -14.45 -21.58 -0.21
N ALA A 159 -15.37 -20.87 0.46
CA ALA A 159 -16.80 -21.03 0.27
C ALA A 159 -17.25 -20.58 -1.13
N ILE A 160 -16.73 -19.46 -1.64
CA ILE A 160 -16.99 -18.98 -3.01
C ILE A 160 -16.53 -20.03 -4.02
N GLN A 161 -15.30 -20.53 -3.88
CA GLN A 161 -14.76 -21.57 -4.77
C GLN A 161 -15.65 -22.81 -4.79
N LYS A 162 -16.06 -23.30 -3.62
CA LYS A 162 -16.93 -24.47 -3.49
C LYS A 162 -18.29 -24.27 -4.17
N LEU A 163 -18.93 -23.12 -3.97
CA LEU A 163 -20.20 -22.78 -4.61
C LEU A 163 -20.08 -22.75 -6.14
N MET A 164 -18.96 -22.24 -6.65
CA MET A 164 -18.68 -22.24 -8.08
C MET A 164 -18.47 -23.64 -8.66
N GLU A 165 -17.75 -24.52 -7.93
CA GLU A 165 -17.57 -25.93 -8.31
C GLU A 165 -18.89 -26.68 -8.34
N GLU A 166 -19.81 -26.40 -7.40
CA GLU A 166 -21.17 -26.94 -7.33
C GLU A 166 -22.12 -26.35 -8.39
N GLY A 167 -21.68 -25.31 -9.13
CA GLY A 167 -22.48 -24.61 -10.14
C GLY A 167 -23.49 -23.61 -9.55
N ARG A 168 -23.42 -23.29 -8.28
CA ARG A 168 -24.29 -22.34 -7.55
C ARG A 168 -23.79 -20.90 -7.72
N MET A 169 -23.76 -20.45 -8.99
CA MET A 169 -23.15 -19.17 -9.36
C MET A 169 -23.81 -17.95 -8.70
N ALA A 170 -25.13 -17.97 -8.49
CA ALA A 170 -25.82 -16.86 -7.84
C ALA A 170 -25.39 -16.68 -6.38
N GLU A 171 -25.27 -17.78 -5.63
CA GLU A 171 -24.84 -17.75 -4.24
C GLU A 171 -23.34 -17.42 -4.12
N ALA A 172 -22.52 -17.90 -5.05
CA ALA A 172 -21.11 -17.51 -5.12
C ALA A 172 -20.96 -16.00 -5.38
N GLN A 173 -21.81 -15.43 -6.22
CA GLN A 173 -21.85 -13.99 -6.50
C GLN A 173 -22.23 -13.18 -5.25
N GLU A 174 -23.28 -13.60 -4.53
CA GLU A 174 -23.69 -12.92 -3.29
C GLU A 174 -22.57 -12.92 -2.23
N LEU A 175 -21.85 -14.02 -2.10
CA LEU A 175 -20.76 -14.14 -1.16
C LEU A 175 -19.53 -13.33 -1.61
N LEU A 176 -19.27 -13.25 -2.92
CA LEU A 176 -18.22 -12.42 -3.50
C LEU A 176 -18.49 -10.92 -3.28
N ASP A 177 -19.73 -10.49 -3.36
CA ASP A 177 -20.12 -9.09 -3.13
C ASP A 177 -20.01 -8.69 -1.62
N GLN A 178 -19.82 -9.66 -0.71
CA GLN A 178 -19.61 -9.45 0.73
C GLN A 178 -18.11 -9.47 1.13
N LEU A 179 -17.22 -9.90 0.23
CA LEU A 179 -15.78 -9.96 0.43
C LEU A 179 -15.15 -8.58 0.35
#